data_e0a3aecd891b5bfad45fd3d8915fa118
#
_entry.id   e0a3aecd891b5bfad45fd3d8915fa118
#
_cell.length_a   1.000
_cell.length_b   1.000
_cell.length_c   1.000
_cell.angle_alpha   90.00
_cell.angle_beta   90.00
_cell.angle_gamma   90.00
#
_symmetry.space_group_name_H-M   'P 1'
#
loop_
_entity.id
_entity.type
_entity.pdbx_description
1 polymer ?
#
loop_
_entity_poly.entity_id
_entity_poly.type
_entity_poly.pdbx_seq_one_letter_code
_entity_poly.pdbx_strand_id
1 'polypeptide(L)'
;RIDNSLTTFRGDMKITLDLSKWVKGLSLVASGNYKLAQRNKTEVKNEVTYYDWIGTVNGSKNGPGSLNESVEKWENVTLGGFANYERTFANIHSISAMIGMTAEQETSKKVVAARNMGPMYPGSGLTDLNVWITGDNNTAEGGQGSWGFVSYMGRLNYIYDDKYSVEVLGRRDGSSKLDKSQRWQNFYSVSGFW
;
A
#
# COMPACT_ATOMS: atom_id res chain seq x y z
N ARG A 1 -21.13 -6.22 -17.71
CA ARG A 1 -19.83 -5.70 -18.15
C ARG A 1 -19.11 -5.11 -16.95
N ILE A 2 -17.82 -5.38 -16.82
CA ILE A 2 -16.96 -4.79 -15.80
C ILE A 2 -15.74 -4.25 -16.51
N ASP A 3 -15.50 -2.96 -16.37
CA ASP A 3 -14.28 -2.29 -16.81
C ASP A 3 -13.49 -1.88 -15.56
N ASN A 4 -12.23 -2.25 -15.48
CA ASN A 4 -11.38 -1.97 -14.33
C ASN A 4 -10.00 -1.54 -14.81
N SER A 5 -9.59 -0.35 -14.43
CA SER A 5 -8.25 0.18 -14.71
C SER A 5 -7.53 0.50 -13.41
N LEU A 6 -6.25 0.16 -13.33
CA LEU A 6 -5.37 0.51 -12.22
C LEU A 6 -4.17 1.28 -12.78
N THR A 7 -4.03 2.52 -12.36
CA THR A 7 -2.86 3.33 -12.66
C THR A 7 -2.00 3.45 -11.40
N THR A 8 -0.72 3.19 -11.53
CA THR A 8 0.22 3.30 -10.41
C THR A 8 1.40 4.17 -10.83
N PHE A 9 1.68 5.17 -10.02
CA PHE A 9 2.91 5.96 -10.07
C PHE A 9 3.75 5.64 -8.85
N ARG A 10 5.06 5.45 -9.03
CA ARG A 10 6.02 5.22 -7.95
C ARG A 10 7.28 6.04 -8.21
N GLY A 11 7.74 6.70 -7.17
CA GLY A 11 9.01 7.42 -7.16
C GLY A 11 9.85 6.99 -5.95
N ASP A 12 11.11 6.68 -6.19
CA ASP A 12 12.08 6.29 -5.15
C ASP A 12 13.25 7.25 -5.19
N MET A 13 13.70 7.71 -4.03
CA MET A 13 14.88 8.53 -3.86
C MET A 13 15.77 7.95 -2.75
N LYS A 14 17.06 7.92 -3.00
CA LYS A 14 18.07 7.53 -2.00
C LYS A 14 19.26 8.48 -2.08
N ILE A 15 19.64 9.03 -0.94
CA ILE A 15 20.81 9.88 -0.79
C ILE A 15 21.74 9.17 0.19
N THR A 16 22.99 9.01 -0.20
CA THR A 16 24.04 8.44 0.65
C THR A 16 25.11 9.50 0.85
N LEU A 17 25.42 9.81 2.09
CA LEU A 17 26.46 10.74 2.48
C LEU A 17 27.61 9.96 3.14
N ASP A 18 28.76 9.91 2.47
CA ASP A 18 29.96 9.30 3.00
C ASP A 18 30.67 10.30 3.95
N LEU A 19 30.77 9.93 5.21
CA LEU A 19 31.42 10.71 6.25
C LEU A 19 32.81 10.18 6.63
N SER A 20 33.38 9.30 5.81
CA SER A 20 34.67 8.64 6.07
C SER A 20 35.85 9.63 6.24
N LYS A 21 35.69 10.86 5.73
CA LYS A 21 36.66 11.96 5.96
C LYS A 21 36.73 12.37 7.42
N TRP A 22 35.64 12.30 8.16
CA TRP A 22 35.55 12.68 9.56
C TRP A 22 35.64 11.47 10.50
N VAL A 23 34.88 10.41 10.15
CA VAL A 23 34.88 9.14 10.89
C VAL A 23 35.01 8.01 9.88
N LYS A 24 36.19 7.37 9.86
CA LYS A 24 36.44 6.27 8.91
C LYS A 24 35.37 5.17 9.01
N GLY A 25 34.73 4.87 7.89
CA GLY A 25 33.73 3.85 7.77
C GLY A 25 32.29 4.27 8.13
N LEU A 26 32.05 5.58 8.41
CA LEU A 26 30.71 6.09 8.68
C LEU A 26 30.05 6.59 7.41
N SER A 27 28.79 6.16 7.18
CA SER A 27 27.92 6.70 6.15
C SER A 27 26.51 6.95 6.68
N LEU A 28 25.85 7.97 6.15
CA LEU A 28 24.43 8.25 6.40
C LEU A 28 23.63 8.00 5.12
N VAL A 29 22.50 7.39 5.28
CA VAL A 29 21.57 7.11 4.18
C VAL A 29 20.22 7.70 4.51
N ALA A 30 19.68 8.52 3.62
CA ALA A 30 18.29 8.96 3.62
C ALA A 30 17.58 8.35 2.41
N SER A 31 16.39 7.82 2.62
CA SER A 31 15.57 7.25 1.55
C SER A 31 14.14 7.76 1.63
N GLY A 32 13.51 7.92 0.48
CA GLY A 32 12.12 8.29 0.35
C GLY A 32 11.48 7.47 -0.77
N ASN A 33 10.28 7.00 -0.52
CA ASN A 33 9.42 6.35 -1.51
C ASN A 33 8.06 7.02 -1.49
N TYR A 34 7.53 7.32 -2.67
CA TYR A 34 6.16 7.77 -2.86
C TYR A 34 5.46 6.84 -3.85
N LYS A 35 4.31 6.34 -3.48
CA LYS A 35 3.46 5.51 -4.34
C LYS A 35 2.05 6.07 -4.37
N LEU A 36 1.56 6.35 -5.56
CA LEU A 36 0.18 6.69 -5.84
C LEU A 36 -0.43 5.57 -6.67
N ALA A 37 -1.53 4.98 -6.22
CA ALA A 37 -2.31 4.03 -6.98
C ALA A 37 -3.76 4.52 -7.08
N GLN A 38 -4.32 4.51 -8.27
CA GLN A 38 -5.72 4.85 -8.52
C GLN A 38 -6.38 3.73 -9.33
N ARG A 39 -7.49 3.25 -8.80
CA ARG A 39 -8.36 2.28 -9.47
C ARG A 39 -9.65 2.99 -9.88
N ASN A 40 -10.01 2.85 -11.14
CA ASN A 40 -11.33 3.22 -11.63
C ASN A 40 -12.06 1.94 -12.05
N LYS A 41 -13.26 1.74 -11.55
CA LYS A 41 -14.09 0.57 -11.86
C LYS A 41 -15.47 1.03 -12.27
N THR A 42 -15.92 0.57 -13.44
CA THR A 42 -17.27 0.73 -13.93
C THR A 42 -17.89 -0.67 -14.04
N GLU A 43 -19.00 -0.90 -13.39
CA GLU A 43 -19.74 -2.15 -13.43
C GLU A 43 -21.16 -1.90 -13.91
N VAL A 44 -21.51 -2.50 -15.04
CA VAL A 44 -22.84 -2.45 -15.63
C VAL A 44 -23.48 -3.81 -15.52
N LYS A 45 -24.67 -3.86 -14.93
CA LYS A 45 -25.56 -5.02 -14.93
C LYS A 45 -26.80 -4.66 -15.72
N ASN A 46 -26.97 -5.28 -16.87
CA ASN A 46 -28.17 -5.12 -17.67
C ASN A 46 -29.27 -6.06 -17.18
N GLU A 47 -30.49 -5.64 -17.32
CA GLU A 47 -31.62 -6.53 -17.17
C GLU A 47 -31.60 -7.62 -18.24
N VAL A 48 -31.87 -8.86 -17.84
CA VAL A 48 -32.03 -10.00 -18.72
C VAL A 48 -33.44 -10.55 -18.52
N THR A 49 -34.29 -10.39 -19.52
CA THR A 49 -35.66 -10.94 -19.52
C THR A 49 -35.65 -12.33 -20.07
N TYR A 50 -36.29 -13.24 -19.37
CA TYR A 50 -36.49 -14.63 -19.80
C TYR A 50 -37.88 -14.79 -20.40
N TYR A 51 -37.94 -15.50 -21.52
CA TYR A 51 -39.19 -15.82 -22.20
C TYR A 51 -39.39 -17.34 -22.17
N ASP A 52 -40.65 -17.78 -22.12
CA ASP A 52 -40.99 -19.15 -22.34
C ASP A 52 -40.96 -19.48 -23.86
N TRP A 53 -41.24 -20.76 -24.20
CA TRP A 53 -41.19 -21.24 -25.57
C TRP A 53 -42.31 -20.67 -26.50
N ILE A 54 -43.33 -20.02 -25.93
CA ILE A 54 -44.37 -19.30 -26.65
C ILE A 54 -44.17 -17.78 -26.68
N GLY A 55 -43.05 -17.29 -26.15
CA GLY A 55 -42.67 -15.87 -26.16
C GLY A 55 -43.26 -15.04 -25.01
N THR A 56 -43.81 -15.66 -23.98
CA THR A 56 -44.33 -14.96 -22.80
C THR A 56 -43.19 -14.71 -21.83
N VAL A 57 -43.15 -13.53 -21.20
CA VAL A 57 -42.13 -13.17 -20.17
C VAL A 57 -42.28 -14.10 -18.97
N ASN A 58 -41.26 -14.88 -18.68
CA ASN A 58 -41.21 -15.83 -17.57
C ASN A 58 -40.42 -15.29 -16.38
N GLY A 59 -39.86 -14.09 -16.46
CA GLY A 59 -39.12 -13.42 -15.40
C GLY A 59 -37.99 -12.56 -15.90
N SER A 60 -37.32 -11.88 -14.99
CA SER A 60 -36.13 -11.14 -15.30
C SER A 60 -35.07 -11.32 -14.22
N LYS A 61 -33.79 -11.10 -14.59
CA LYS A 61 -32.63 -11.04 -13.71
C LYS A 61 -31.97 -9.69 -13.85
N ASN A 62 -31.47 -9.14 -12.73
CA ASN A 62 -30.84 -7.82 -12.64
C ASN A 62 -31.76 -6.66 -13.08
N GLY A 63 -33.06 -6.86 -13.07
CA GLY A 63 -34.00 -5.80 -13.44
C GLY A 63 -34.13 -4.71 -12.39
N PRO A 64 -34.23 -3.45 -12.82
CA PRO A 64 -34.19 -2.92 -14.18
C PRO A 64 -32.77 -2.62 -14.72
N GLY A 65 -31.73 -3.12 -14.09
CA GLY A 65 -30.34 -2.89 -14.45
C GLY A 65 -29.68 -1.89 -13.50
N SER A 66 -28.34 -1.94 -13.43
CA SER A 66 -27.57 -1.02 -12.58
C SER A 66 -26.24 -0.60 -13.23
N LEU A 67 -25.84 0.64 -12.96
CA LEU A 67 -24.52 1.17 -13.21
C LEU A 67 -23.87 1.52 -11.87
N ASN A 68 -22.69 1.01 -11.64
CA ASN A 68 -21.88 1.34 -10.47
C ASN A 68 -20.51 1.83 -10.93
N GLU A 69 -20.16 3.03 -10.52
CA GLU A 69 -18.85 3.63 -10.74
C GLU A 69 -18.13 3.83 -9.42
N SER A 70 -16.89 3.40 -9.35
CA SER A 70 -16.06 3.61 -8.17
C SER A 70 -14.67 4.09 -8.55
N VAL A 71 -14.19 5.05 -7.78
CA VAL A 71 -12.81 5.54 -7.81
C VAL A 71 -12.19 5.29 -6.45
N GLU A 72 -11.11 4.53 -6.45
CA GLU A 72 -10.31 4.26 -5.26
C GLU A 72 -8.90 4.80 -5.47
N LYS A 73 -8.39 5.54 -4.48
CA LYS A 73 -7.06 6.14 -4.50
C LYS A 73 -6.31 5.73 -3.23
N TRP A 74 -5.06 5.32 -3.40
CA TRP A 74 -4.14 5.05 -2.30
C TRP A 74 -2.86 5.86 -2.51
N GLU A 75 -2.45 6.54 -1.47
CA GLU A 75 -1.19 7.26 -1.40
C GLU A 75 -0.36 6.67 -0.27
N ASN A 76 0.85 6.23 -0.58
CA ASN A 76 1.79 5.70 0.39
C ASN A 76 3.08 6.50 0.32
N VAL A 77 3.53 6.96 1.48
CA VAL A 77 4.80 7.66 1.66
C VAL A 77 5.62 6.87 2.66
N THR A 78 6.85 6.53 2.29
CA THR A 78 7.82 5.89 3.19
C THR A 78 9.08 6.75 3.23
N LEU A 79 9.53 7.09 4.42
CA LEU A 79 10.79 7.79 4.68
C LEU A 79 11.69 6.91 5.53
N GLY A 80 12.98 6.90 5.24
CA GLY A 80 13.97 6.16 6.00
C GLY A 80 15.24 6.96 6.22
N GLY A 81 15.83 6.79 7.39
CA GLY A 81 17.14 7.35 7.76
C GLY A 81 17.99 6.30 8.47
N PHE A 82 19.24 6.13 8.02
CA PHE A 82 20.15 5.12 8.55
C PHE A 82 21.54 5.70 8.71
N ALA A 83 22.21 5.33 9.80
CA ALA A 83 23.64 5.51 9.97
C ALA A 83 24.30 4.12 9.94
N ASN A 84 25.26 3.96 9.05
CA ASN A 84 26.04 2.73 8.91
C ASN A 84 27.49 3.02 9.28
N TYR A 85 28.08 2.11 10.00
CA TYR A 85 29.48 2.14 10.37
C TYR A 85 30.12 0.80 10.06
N GLU A 86 31.18 0.80 9.24
CA GLU A 86 31.93 -0.39 8.86
C GLU A 86 33.41 -0.13 9.00
N ARG A 87 34.10 -0.97 9.79
CA ARG A 87 35.52 -0.82 9.98
C ARG A 87 36.18 -2.12 10.41
N THR A 88 37.37 -2.36 9.84
CA THR A 88 38.27 -3.44 10.27
C THR A 88 39.43 -2.86 11.07
N PHE A 89 39.72 -3.43 12.24
CA PHE A 89 40.78 -3.08 13.13
C PHE A 89 41.78 -4.22 13.20
N ALA A 90 43.07 -3.86 13.26
CA ALA A 90 44.17 -4.83 13.33
C ALA A 90 44.11 -5.95 12.29
N ASN A 91 43.41 -5.77 11.18
CA ASN A 91 43.16 -6.74 10.09
C ASN A 91 42.42 -8.04 10.52
N ILE A 92 41.93 -8.15 11.76
CA ILE A 92 41.31 -9.34 12.31
C ILE A 92 39.95 -9.06 12.99
N HIS A 93 39.63 -7.81 13.27
CA HIS A 93 38.40 -7.41 13.93
C HIS A 93 37.54 -6.58 12.96
N SER A 94 36.51 -7.14 12.37
CA SER A 94 35.58 -6.40 11.52
C SER A 94 34.29 -6.12 12.26
N ILE A 95 33.90 -4.86 12.29
CA ILE A 95 32.66 -4.38 12.91
C ILE A 95 31.80 -3.74 11.82
N SER A 96 30.55 -4.18 11.72
CA SER A 96 29.50 -3.53 10.94
C SER A 96 28.33 -3.21 11.86
N ALA A 97 27.99 -1.94 11.98
CA ALA A 97 26.89 -1.48 12.80
C ALA A 97 25.95 -0.60 11.98
N MET A 98 24.66 -0.74 12.20
CA MET A 98 23.62 0.09 11.60
C MET A 98 22.61 0.48 12.67
N ILE A 99 22.25 1.74 12.69
CA ILE A 99 21.07 2.23 13.41
C ILE A 99 20.21 3.02 12.42
N GLY A 100 18.90 2.95 12.57
CA GLY A 100 18.02 3.69 11.68
C GLY A 100 16.58 3.67 12.09
N MET A 101 15.82 4.45 11.34
CA MET A 101 14.37 4.49 11.47
C MET A 101 13.71 4.53 10.09
N THR A 102 12.51 3.98 10.03
CA THR A 102 11.61 4.16 8.89
C THR A 102 10.25 4.62 9.39
N ALA A 103 9.62 5.49 8.62
CA ALA A 103 8.24 5.93 8.86
C ALA A 103 7.45 5.76 7.56
N GLU A 104 6.31 5.12 7.66
CA GLU A 104 5.40 4.87 6.56
C GLU A 104 4.02 5.42 6.90
N GLN A 105 3.39 6.07 5.94
CA GLN A 105 2.02 6.52 6.03
C GLN A 105 1.28 6.14 4.76
N GLU A 106 0.11 5.53 4.92
CA GLU A 106 -0.82 5.28 3.82
C GLU A 106 -2.12 6.01 4.08
N THR A 107 -2.62 6.66 3.03
CA THR A 107 -3.97 7.22 2.99
C THR A 107 -4.74 6.57 1.85
N SER A 108 -6.02 6.30 2.10
CA SER A 108 -6.92 5.76 1.10
C SER A 108 -8.21 6.57 1.03
N LYS A 109 -8.72 6.72 -0.17
CA LYS A 109 -10.02 7.36 -0.42
C LYS A 109 -10.78 6.53 -1.45
N LYS A 110 -12.06 6.29 -1.17
CA LYS A 110 -12.98 5.62 -2.07
C LYS A 110 -14.21 6.48 -2.26
N VAL A 111 -14.67 6.57 -3.49
CA VAL A 111 -15.95 7.18 -3.87
C VAL A 111 -16.68 6.18 -4.76
N VAL A 112 -17.95 5.97 -4.47
CA VAL A 112 -18.84 5.10 -5.23
C VAL A 112 -20.08 5.88 -5.59
N ALA A 113 -20.51 5.77 -6.84
CA ALA A 113 -21.81 6.28 -7.29
C ALA A 113 -22.54 5.16 -8.06
N ALA A 114 -23.81 4.96 -7.77
CA ALA A 114 -24.59 3.95 -8.45
C ALA A 114 -25.98 4.47 -8.85
N ARG A 115 -26.46 3.96 -9.99
CA ARG A 115 -27.80 4.12 -10.52
C ARG A 115 -28.41 2.73 -10.69
N ASN A 116 -29.61 2.53 -10.17
CA ASN A 116 -30.23 1.20 -10.07
C ASN A 116 -31.60 1.12 -10.77
N MET A 117 -31.92 2.07 -11.67
CA MET A 117 -33.20 2.15 -12.36
C MET A 117 -33.10 1.92 -13.87
N GLY A 118 -31.97 1.37 -14.34
CA GLY A 118 -31.72 1.11 -15.75
C GLY A 118 -31.28 2.34 -16.57
N PRO A 119 -30.82 2.11 -17.79
CA PRO A 119 -30.43 3.19 -18.71
C PRO A 119 -31.65 3.90 -19.31
N MET A 120 -31.55 5.22 -19.51
CA MET A 120 -32.59 5.97 -20.25
C MET A 120 -32.72 5.51 -21.70
N TYR A 121 -31.63 4.99 -22.26
CA TYR A 121 -31.56 4.50 -23.65
C TYR A 121 -31.12 3.03 -23.64
N PRO A 122 -32.05 2.05 -23.50
CA PRO A 122 -31.72 0.63 -23.50
C PRO A 122 -30.92 0.22 -24.75
N GLY A 123 -29.87 -0.56 -24.57
CA GLY A 123 -29.03 -1.04 -25.68
C GLY A 123 -28.00 -0.06 -26.21
N SER A 124 -27.94 1.19 -25.71
CA SER A 124 -26.99 2.20 -26.16
C SER A 124 -25.53 1.88 -25.75
N GLY A 125 -25.33 1.07 -24.71
CA GLY A 125 -24.01 0.76 -24.14
C GLY A 125 -23.37 1.93 -23.38
N LEU A 126 -24.08 3.05 -23.20
CA LEU A 126 -23.58 4.21 -22.49
C LEU A 126 -23.41 3.92 -21.00
N THR A 127 -22.27 4.36 -20.45
CA THR A 127 -21.88 4.16 -19.06
C THR A 127 -21.76 5.46 -18.25
N ASP A 128 -22.28 6.57 -18.78
CA ASP A 128 -22.34 7.83 -18.06
C ASP A 128 -23.52 7.81 -17.06
N LEU A 129 -23.29 8.16 -15.82
CA LEU A 129 -24.30 8.22 -14.76
C LEU A 129 -25.49 9.14 -15.13
N ASN A 130 -25.29 10.17 -15.95
CA ASN A 130 -26.36 11.09 -16.36
C ASN A 130 -27.34 10.48 -17.35
N VAL A 131 -26.98 9.40 -18.04
CA VAL A 131 -27.86 8.70 -18.99
C VAL A 131 -28.54 7.46 -18.36
N TRP A 132 -28.43 7.34 -17.05
CA TRP A 132 -29.15 6.33 -16.27
C TRP A 132 -30.25 6.98 -15.44
N ILE A 133 -31.38 6.32 -15.35
CA ILE A 133 -32.57 6.85 -14.68
C ILE A 133 -32.27 7.09 -13.19
N THR A 134 -32.66 8.24 -12.71
CA THR A 134 -32.57 8.60 -11.28
C THR A 134 -33.80 8.07 -10.55
N GLY A 135 -33.60 7.53 -9.36
CA GLY A 135 -34.69 7.04 -8.49
C GLY A 135 -34.22 6.94 -7.05
N ASP A 136 -35.08 6.50 -6.18
CA ASP A 136 -34.83 6.41 -4.73
C ASP A 136 -33.71 5.43 -4.35
N ASN A 137 -33.37 4.51 -5.27
CA ASN A 137 -32.32 3.51 -5.07
C ASN A 137 -30.94 3.96 -5.57
N ASN A 138 -30.75 5.25 -5.86
CA ASN A 138 -29.43 5.75 -6.20
C ASN A 138 -28.56 5.82 -4.94
N THR A 139 -27.30 5.44 -5.08
CA THR A 139 -26.34 5.52 -3.98
C THR A 139 -25.16 6.41 -4.34
N ALA A 140 -24.71 7.17 -3.36
CA ALA A 140 -23.45 7.89 -3.39
C ALA A 140 -22.77 7.63 -2.05
N GLU A 141 -21.69 6.89 -2.08
CA GLU A 141 -20.97 6.46 -0.90
C GLU A 141 -19.51 6.87 -0.99
N GLY A 142 -18.89 7.10 0.15
CA GLY A 142 -17.49 7.40 0.21
C GLY A 142 -16.88 6.95 1.52
N GLY A 143 -15.59 6.71 1.47
CA GLY A 143 -14.81 6.36 2.64
C GLY A 143 -13.39 6.85 2.50
N GLN A 144 -12.77 7.11 3.62
CA GLN A 144 -11.34 7.42 3.68
C GLN A 144 -10.72 6.74 4.89
N GLY A 145 -9.48 6.33 4.73
CA GLY A 145 -8.70 5.70 5.77
C GLY A 145 -7.28 6.24 5.77
N SER A 146 -6.65 6.19 6.93
CA SER A 146 -5.23 6.50 7.06
C SER A 146 -4.62 5.61 8.14
N TRP A 147 -3.41 5.15 7.90
CA TRP A 147 -2.63 4.46 8.91
C TRP A 147 -1.15 4.84 8.79
N GLY A 148 -0.44 4.72 9.87
CA GLY A 148 0.99 4.98 9.94
C GLY A 148 1.73 3.85 10.67
N PHE A 149 2.97 3.66 10.28
CA PHE A 149 3.89 2.67 10.84
C PHE A 149 5.26 3.30 11.01
N VAL A 150 5.88 3.09 12.16
CA VAL A 150 7.23 3.59 12.47
C VAL A 150 8.06 2.43 13.02
N SER A 151 9.27 2.27 12.50
CA SER A 151 10.22 1.27 12.96
C SER A 151 11.53 1.94 13.35
N TYR A 152 12.06 1.59 14.52
CA TYR A 152 13.43 1.83 14.91
C TYR A 152 14.18 0.52 14.86
N MET A 153 15.39 0.52 14.32
CA MET A 153 16.19 -0.69 14.19
C MET A 153 17.67 -0.44 14.44
N GLY A 154 18.32 -1.45 14.99
CA GLY A 154 19.75 -1.47 15.18
C GLY A 154 20.29 -2.86 14.92
N ARG A 155 21.41 -2.94 14.23
CA ARG A 155 22.15 -4.17 13.93
C ARG A 155 23.61 -3.97 14.25
N LEU A 156 24.21 -4.93 14.88
CA LEU A 156 25.65 -5.02 15.11
C LEU A 156 26.13 -6.40 14.67
N ASN A 157 27.08 -6.42 13.77
CA ASN A 157 27.79 -7.61 13.35
C ASN A 157 29.27 -7.44 13.69
N TYR A 158 29.83 -8.46 14.33
CA TYR A 158 31.24 -8.54 14.66
C TYR A 158 31.84 -9.82 14.10
N ILE A 159 32.93 -9.68 13.34
CA ILE A 159 33.66 -10.82 12.75
C ILE A 159 35.09 -10.81 13.30
N TYR A 160 35.55 -11.97 13.76
CA TYR A 160 36.91 -12.18 14.24
C TYR A 160 37.67 -13.14 13.30
N ASP A 161 38.81 -12.69 12.77
CA ASP A 161 39.76 -13.45 11.94
C ASP A 161 39.06 -14.15 10.75
N ASP A 162 38.00 -13.51 10.18
CA ASP A 162 37.18 -14.05 9.11
C ASP A 162 36.61 -15.47 9.36
N LYS A 163 36.65 -15.93 10.61
CA LYS A 163 36.23 -17.27 11.01
C LYS A 163 35.00 -17.28 11.92
N TYR A 164 34.95 -16.35 12.87
CA TYR A 164 33.89 -16.30 13.86
C TYR A 164 33.07 -15.05 13.68
N SER A 165 31.74 -15.20 13.63
CA SER A 165 30.82 -14.08 13.50
C SER A 165 29.74 -14.13 14.55
N VAL A 166 29.38 -12.97 15.10
CA VAL A 166 28.22 -12.77 15.95
C VAL A 166 27.44 -11.57 15.42
N GLU A 167 26.16 -11.75 15.22
CA GLU A 167 25.23 -10.66 14.84
C GLU A 167 24.13 -10.53 15.89
N VAL A 168 23.82 -9.30 16.25
CA VAL A 168 22.70 -8.93 17.12
C VAL A 168 21.86 -7.91 16.38
N LEU A 169 20.54 -8.14 16.34
CA LEU A 169 19.55 -7.24 15.77
C LEU A 169 18.49 -6.91 16.81
N GLY A 170 18.15 -5.64 16.92
CA GLY A 170 17.00 -5.16 17.69
C GLY A 170 16.12 -4.29 16.81
N ARG A 171 14.79 -4.46 16.96
CA ARG A 171 13.80 -3.67 16.22
C ARG A 171 12.62 -3.35 17.14
N ARG A 172 12.15 -2.14 17.05
CA ARG A 172 10.94 -1.68 17.73
C ARG A 172 9.99 -1.05 16.73
N ASP A 173 8.81 -1.64 16.60
CA ASP A 173 7.79 -1.28 15.62
C ASP A 173 6.56 -0.69 16.30
N GLY A 174 6.04 0.38 15.72
CA GLY A 174 4.81 1.03 16.15
C GLY A 174 3.82 1.16 15.01
N SER A 175 2.57 0.72 15.23
CA SER A 175 1.48 0.80 14.25
C SER A 175 0.30 1.58 14.78
N SER A 176 -0.22 2.52 13.97
CA SER A 176 -1.42 3.28 14.30
C SER A 176 -2.70 2.44 14.26
N LYS A 177 -2.66 1.24 13.67
CA LYS A 177 -3.78 0.29 13.62
C LYS A 177 -4.05 -0.41 14.96
N LEU A 178 -3.06 -0.37 15.87
CA LEU A 178 -3.16 -0.98 17.19
C LEU A 178 -3.58 0.05 18.24
N ASP A 179 -4.23 -0.42 19.29
CA ASP A 179 -4.55 0.40 20.46
C ASP A 179 -3.27 1.05 21.05
N LYS A 180 -3.43 2.22 21.69
CA LYS A 180 -2.29 2.99 22.24
C LYS A 180 -1.45 2.18 23.21
N SER A 181 -2.06 1.26 23.98
CA SER A 181 -1.39 0.40 24.96
C SER A 181 -0.57 -0.72 24.34
N GLN A 182 -0.92 -1.15 23.13
CA GLN A 182 -0.28 -2.28 22.43
C GLN A 182 0.41 -1.87 21.11
N ARG A 183 0.52 -0.57 20.88
CA ARG A 183 1.01 0.00 19.63
C ARG A 183 2.44 -0.39 19.32
N TRP A 184 3.28 -0.57 20.33
CA TRP A 184 4.70 -0.82 20.20
C TRP A 184 5.06 -2.27 20.51
N GLN A 185 5.81 -2.89 19.58
CA GLN A 185 6.34 -4.25 19.73
C GLN A 185 7.86 -4.24 19.56
N ASN A 186 8.56 -5.08 20.34
CA ASN A 186 10.00 -5.23 20.27
C ASN A 186 10.36 -6.61 19.73
N PHE A 187 11.36 -6.66 18.87
CA PHE A 187 11.88 -7.88 18.26
C PHE A 187 13.39 -7.93 18.42
N TYR A 188 13.92 -9.08 18.71
CA TYR A 188 15.34 -9.31 18.89
C TYR A 188 15.76 -10.58 18.15
N SER A 189 16.96 -10.56 17.58
CA SER A 189 17.58 -11.73 16.96
C SER A 189 19.05 -11.74 17.29
N VAL A 190 19.58 -12.92 17.55
CA VAL A 190 21.01 -13.17 17.75
C VAL A 190 21.40 -14.37 16.90
N SER A 191 22.48 -14.25 16.15
CA SER A 191 23.04 -15.33 15.34
C SER A 191 24.56 -15.36 15.48
N GLY A 192 25.14 -16.52 15.25
CA GLY A 192 26.58 -16.69 15.25
C GLY A 192 26.98 -17.88 14.36
N PHE A 193 28.17 -17.81 13.81
CA PHE A 193 28.75 -18.93 13.10
C PHE A 193 30.28 -19.01 13.32
N TRP A 194 30.83 -20.17 13.06
CA TRP A 194 32.25 -20.49 13.16
C TRP A 194 32.70 -21.41 12.03
#